data_80c05da07b75d1e1729b6bc0c0fb5b3d
#
_entry.id   80c05da07b75d1e1729b6bc0c0fb5b3d
#
_cell.length_a   1.000
_cell.length_b   1.000
_cell.length_c   1.000
_cell.angle_alpha   90.00
_cell.angle_beta   90.00
_cell.angle_gamma   90.00
#
_symmetry.space_group_name_H-M   'P 1'
#
loop_
_entity.id
_entity.type
_entity.pdbx_description
1 polymer ?
#
loop_
_entity_poly.entity_id
_entity_poly.type
_entity_poly.pdbx_seq_one_letter_code
_entity_poly.pdbx_strand_id
1 'polypeptide(L)'
;NPLGGCIPALLQIPIFFALYSFFNSNIALRGQSFLWSQDLSSYDSIYTLPFSIPLGFGSHISLFTLTAVLTTFISSIYNMSMTPTQDNPALKYMPYIFPFMLLFIFNSLPSALTWYYTVSNIVTLLLQLLIQKVIIDHDKILATIEVKRKTPKKKSNWQEKYEQMMEAQKKVQALKDKTKK
;
A
#
# COMPACT_ATOMS: atom_id res chain seq x y z
N ASN A 1 -10.16 3.37 12.34
CA ASN A 1 -9.33 4.49 11.85
C ASN A 1 -9.11 4.28 10.34
N PRO A 2 -9.95 4.90 9.45
CA PRO A 2 -9.87 4.66 8.00
C PRO A 2 -8.55 5.12 7.38
N LEU A 3 -7.83 6.03 8.04
CA LEU A 3 -6.56 6.56 7.56
C LEU A 3 -5.41 5.55 7.63
N GLY A 4 -5.47 4.53 8.50
CA GLY A 4 -4.39 3.55 8.65
C GLY A 4 -4.08 2.75 7.37
N GLY A 5 -5.08 2.50 6.54
CA GLY A 5 -4.92 1.79 5.27
C GLY A 5 -4.40 2.66 4.12
N CYS A 6 -4.56 3.99 4.20
CA CYS A 6 -4.18 4.92 3.11
C CYS A 6 -2.75 5.46 3.27
N ILE A 7 -2.16 5.42 4.47
CA ILE A 7 -0.83 5.98 4.74
C ILE A 7 0.25 5.38 3.83
N PRO A 8 0.33 4.04 3.63
CA PRO A 8 1.32 3.46 2.71
C PRO A 8 1.15 3.97 1.28
N ALA A 9 -0.10 4.12 0.80
CA ALA A 9 -0.37 4.63 -0.54
C ALA A 9 0.04 6.10 -0.70
N LEU A 10 -0.18 6.95 0.32
CA LEU A 10 0.25 8.34 0.30
C LEU A 10 1.78 8.48 0.29
N LEU A 11 2.48 7.64 1.04
CA LEU A 11 3.95 7.60 1.03
C LEU A 11 4.51 7.08 -0.30
N GLN A 12 3.76 6.24 -1.00
CA GLN A 12 4.15 5.69 -2.30
C GLN A 12 4.17 6.73 -3.41
N ILE A 13 3.31 7.77 -3.34
CA ILE A 13 3.22 8.79 -4.39
C ILE A 13 4.55 9.53 -4.62
N PRO A 14 5.20 10.13 -3.62
CA PRO A 14 6.49 10.80 -3.82
C PRO A 14 7.59 9.83 -4.28
N ILE A 15 7.58 8.59 -3.80
CA ILE A 15 8.53 7.56 -4.24
C ILE A 15 8.33 7.25 -5.72
N PHE A 16 7.08 7.10 -6.16
CA PHE A 16 6.75 6.86 -7.56
C PHE A 16 7.25 7.99 -8.46
N PHE A 17 7.00 9.26 -8.10
CA PHE A 17 7.48 10.39 -8.88
C PHE A 17 9.01 10.48 -8.94
N ALA A 18 9.69 10.18 -7.85
CA ALA A 18 11.15 10.16 -7.82
C ALA A 18 11.72 9.07 -8.75
N LEU A 19 11.17 7.85 -8.70
CA LEU A 19 11.55 6.75 -9.58
C LEU A 19 11.22 7.05 -11.05
N TYR A 20 10.03 7.57 -11.32
CA TYR A 20 9.61 7.98 -12.66
C TYR A 20 10.58 9.02 -13.25
N SER A 21 10.89 10.06 -12.48
CA SER A 21 11.85 11.08 -12.90
C SER A 21 13.23 10.49 -13.16
N PHE A 22 13.71 9.62 -12.28
CA PHE A 22 15.00 8.94 -12.43
C PHE A 22 15.07 8.10 -13.71
N PHE A 23 14.09 7.21 -13.94
CA PHE A 23 14.12 6.32 -15.10
C PHE A 23 13.90 7.05 -16.42
N ASN A 24 13.12 8.14 -16.43
CA ASN A 24 12.93 8.96 -17.63
C ASN A 24 14.14 9.83 -17.99
N SER A 25 14.86 10.32 -17.01
CA SER A 25 16.00 11.24 -17.24
C SER A 25 17.35 10.53 -17.36
N ASN A 26 17.41 9.23 -17.03
CA ASN A 26 18.67 8.49 -17.02
C ASN A 26 19.14 8.16 -18.43
N ILE A 27 20.16 8.90 -18.89
CA ILE A 27 20.76 8.75 -20.22
C ILE A 27 21.41 7.37 -20.41
N ALA A 28 21.91 6.74 -19.34
CA ALA A 28 22.55 5.43 -19.41
C ALA A 28 21.62 4.29 -19.84
N LEU A 29 20.30 4.48 -19.73
CA LEU A 29 19.29 3.48 -20.12
C LEU A 29 18.89 3.57 -21.58
N ARG A 30 19.22 4.67 -22.26
CA ARG A 30 18.83 4.89 -23.66
C ARG A 30 19.58 3.94 -24.59
N GLY A 31 18.82 3.23 -25.44
CA GLY A 31 19.35 2.26 -26.38
C GLY A 31 19.93 1.00 -25.71
N GLN A 32 19.77 0.84 -24.41
CA GLN A 32 20.16 -0.41 -23.73
C GLN A 32 19.01 -1.43 -23.88
N SER A 33 19.34 -2.58 -24.45
CA SER A 33 18.41 -3.70 -24.57
C SER A 33 18.49 -4.62 -23.36
N PHE A 34 17.32 -5.14 -22.95
CA PHE A 34 17.22 -6.12 -21.87
C PHE A 34 16.05 -7.07 -22.10
N LEU A 35 16.33 -8.37 -22.07
CA LEU A 35 15.37 -9.43 -22.40
C LEU A 35 14.75 -9.19 -23.79
N TRP A 36 13.49 -8.85 -23.87
CA TRP A 36 12.76 -8.55 -25.11
C TRP A 36 12.62 -7.05 -25.41
N SER A 37 12.95 -6.19 -24.44
CA SER A 37 12.94 -4.74 -24.66
C SER A 37 14.20 -4.32 -25.42
N GLN A 38 14.01 -3.53 -26.46
CA GLN A 38 15.13 -2.98 -27.27
C GLN A 38 15.69 -1.70 -26.66
N ASP A 39 14.90 -0.97 -25.89
CA ASP A 39 15.31 0.27 -25.22
C ASP A 39 14.63 0.35 -23.85
N LEU A 40 15.45 0.33 -22.80
CA LEU A 40 15.00 0.43 -21.41
C LEU A 40 14.43 1.80 -21.04
N SER A 41 14.75 2.83 -21.80
CA SER A 41 14.20 4.18 -21.58
C SER A 41 12.83 4.38 -22.19
N SER A 42 12.40 3.45 -23.07
CA SER A 42 11.08 3.44 -23.72
C SER A 42 10.23 2.29 -23.18
N TYR A 43 8.96 2.26 -23.57
CA TYR A 43 8.08 1.12 -23.28
C TYR A 43 8.49 -0.09 -24.12
N ASP A 44 8.32 -1.30 -23.59
CA ASP A 44 8.42 -2.52 -24.37
C ASP A 44 7.11 -2.80 -25.08
N SER A 45 7.18 -3.30 -26.31
CA SER A 45 6.00 -3.69 -27.09
C SER A 45 6.19 -5.08 -27.66
N ILE A 46 5.43 -6.05 -27.13
CA ILE A 46 5.37 -7.39 -27.71
C ILE A 46 4.32 -7.49 -28.81
N TYR A 47 3.28 -6.68 -28.71
CA TYR A 47 2.20 -6.68 -29.70
C TYR A 47 1.65 -5.26 -29.87
N THR A 48 1.49 -4.86 -31.14
CA THR A 48 0.86 -3.58 -31.50
C THR A 48 -0.57 -3.81 -31.91
N LEU A 49 -1.50 -3.07 -31.31
CA LEU A 49 -2.92 -3.12 -31.62
C LEU A 49 -3.22 -2.23 -32.83
N PRO A 50 -4.20 -2.62 -33.70
CA PRO A 50 -4.62 -1.80 -34.81
C PRO A 50 -5.44 -0.56 -34.38
N PHE A 51 -5.76 -0.43 -33.12
CA PHE A 51 -6.52 0.70 -32.53
C PHE A 51 -5.85 1.15 -31.24
N SER A 52 -6.07 2.42 -30.87
CA SER A 52 -5.58 2.97 -29.61
C SER A 52 -6.63 2.84 -28.52
N ILE A 53 -6.24 2.30 -27.38
CA ILE A 53 -7.09 2.22 -26.18
C ILE A 53 -6.93 3.54 -25.42
N PRO A 54 -8.04 4.21 -25.04
CA PRO A 54 -8.00 5.43 -24.23
C PRO A 54 -7.44 5.20 -22.83
N LEU A 55 -7.37 6.26 -22.01
CA LEU A 55 -6.89 6.24 -20.62
C LEU A 55 -5.38 6.02 -20.46
N GLY A 56 -4.58 6.36 -21.49
CA GLY A 56 -3.12 6.27 -21.42
C GLY A 56 -2.55 4.88 -21.75
N PHE A 57 -3.39 3.89 -22.09
CA PHE A 57 -2.92 2.55 -22.48
C PHE A 57 -2.16 2.57 -23.82
N GLY A 58 -2.65 3.33 -24.81
CA GLY A 58 -2.02 3.41 -26.12
C GLY A 58 -2.43 2.26 -27.06
N SER A 59 -1.57 1.96 -28.07
CA SER A 59 -1.80 0.96 -29.10
C SER A 59 -0.84 -0.23 -29.02
N HIS A 60 -0.27 -0.49 -27.88
CA HIS A 60 0.70 -1.57 -27.67
C HIS A 60 0.44 -2.30 -26.37
N ILE A 61 0.99 -3.51 -26.26
CA ILE A 61 0.96 -4.31 -25.04
C ILE A 61 2.40 -4.49 -24.57
N SER A 62 2.68 -4.01 -23.36
CA SER A 62 3.95 -4.17 -22.68
C SER A 62 3.94 -5.43 -21.79
N LEU A 63 4.89 -6.34 -22.00
CA LEU A 63 5.01 -7.54 -21.19
C LEU A 63 5.57 -7.21 -19.79
N PHE A 64 6.51 -6.27 -19.69
CA PHE A 64 6.99 -5.84 -18.38
C PHE A 64 5.88 -5.20 -17.54
N THR A 65 4.98 -4.46 -18.17
CA THR A 65 3.79 -3.94 -17.48
C THR A 65 2.87 -5.06 -17.00
N LEU A 66 2.62 -6.08 -17.83
CA LEU A 66 1.80 -7.22 -17.41
C LEU A 66 2.41 -7.95 -16.21
N THR A 67 3.74 -8.18 -16.21
CA THR A 67 4.42 -8.81 -15.08
C THR A 67 4.41 -7.94 -13.83
N ALA A 68 4.59 -6.62 -13.97
CA ALA A 68 4.51 -5.68 -12.86
C ALA A 68 3.12 -5.64 -12.23
N VAL A 69 2.07 -5.58 -13.04
CA VAL A 69 0.68 -5.59 -12.57
C VAL A 69 0.31 -6.92 -11.92
N LEU A 70 0.72 -8.05 -12.52
CA LEU A 70 0.48 -9.37 -11.96
C LEU A 70 1.15 -9.54 -10.58
N THR A 71 2.40 -9.16 -10.46
CA THR A 71 3.13 -9.23 -9.18
C THR A 71 2.56 -8.27 -8.14
N THR A 72 2.12 -7.07 -8.55
CA THR A 72 1.40 -6.13 -7.68
C THR A 72 0.07 -6.71 -7.22
N PHE A 73 -0.67 -7.37 -8.09
CA PHE A 73 -1.94 -8.01 -7.76
C PHE A 73 -1.76 -9.13 -6.72
N ILE A 74 -0.77 -10.00 -6.92
CA ILE A 74 -0.42 -11.07 -5.96
C ILE A 74 -0.04 -10.45 -4.61
N SER A 75 0.80 -9.42 -4.61
CA SER A 75 1.18 -8.69 -3.39
C SER A 75 -0.02 -8.07 -2.68
N SER A 76 -0.96 -7.50 -3.43
CA SER A 76 -2.19 -6.90 -2.88
C SER A 76 -3.08 -7.94 -2.20
N ILE A 77 -3.30 -9.09 -2.82
CA ILE A 77 -4.08 -10.19 -2.24
C ILE A 77 -3.40 -10.70 -0.96
N TYR A 78 -2.08 -10.90 -1.02
CA TYR A 78 -1.33 -11.34 0.14
C TYR A 78 -1.43 -10.36 1.31
N ASN A 79 -1.24 -9.07 1.07
CA ASN A 79 -1.36 -8.03 2.08
C ASN A 79 -2.80 -7.93 2.65
N MET A 80 -3.82 -8.15 1.81
CA MET A 80 -5.21 -8.14 2.25
C MET A 80 -5.50 -9.28 3.22
N SER A 81 -4.90 -10.46 3.04
CA SER A 81 -5.06 -11.59 3.97
C SER A 81 -4.47 -11.31 5.35
N MET A 82 -3.54 -10.35 5.45
CA MET A 82 -2.86 -9.96 6.69
C MET A 82 -3.49 -8.75 7.39
N THR A 83 -4.36 -8.02 6.69
CA THR A 83 -4.98 -6.82 7.23
C THR A 83 -6.35 -7.16 7.84
N PRO A 84 -6.70 -6.62 9.03
CA PRO A 84 -8.02 -6.83 9.60
C PRO A 84 -9.11 -6.38 8.63
N THR A 85 -10.19 -7.15 8.57
CA THR A 85 -11.34 -6.90 7.67
C THR A 85 -11.84 -5.46 7.88
N GLN A 86 -11.86 -4.69 6.82
CA GLN A 86 -12.38 -3.34 6.85
C GLN A 86 -13.88 -3.35 6.54
N ASP A 87 -14.66 -2.71 7.40
CA ASP A 87 -16.13 -2.62 7.24
C ASP A 87 -16.55 -1.72 6.05
N ASN A 88 -15.62 -0.89 5.55
CA ASN A 88 -15.89 -0.03 4.40
C ASN A 88 -15.72 -0.81 3.08
N PRO A 89 -16.78 -0.99 2.27
CA PRO A 89 -16.74 -1.76 1.03
C PRO A 89 -15.78 -1.15 0.00
N ALA A 90 -15.62 0.17 -0.06
CA ALA A 90 -14.68 0.82 -0.97
C ALA A 90 -13.23 0.41 -0.69
N LEU A 91 -12.84 0.34 0.57
CA LEU A 91 -11.48 -0.09 0.97
C LEU A 91 -11.26 -1.59 0.78
N LYS A 92 -12.33 -2.39 0.86
CA LYS A 92 -12.28 -3.83 0.61
C LYS A 92 -11.98 -4.16 -0.86
N TYR A 93 -12.51 -3.40 -1.81
CA TYR A 93 -12.30 -3.65 -3.24
C TYR A 93 -11.09 -2.93 -3.82
N MET A 94 -10.53 -1.95 -3.12
CA MET A 94 -9.38 -1.16 -3.59
C MET A 94 -8.14 -2.01 -3.97
N PRO A 95 -7.76 -3.07 -3.23
CA PRO A 95 -6.64 -3.94 -3.60
C PRO A 95 -6.81 -4.67 -4.94
N TYR A 96 -8.03 -4.83 -5.41
CA TYR A 96 -8.32 -5.44 -6.72
C TYR A 96 -8.33 -4.41 -7.84
N ILE A 97 -8.93 -3.23 -7.59
CA ILE A 97 -9.09 -2.17 -8.59
C ILE A 97 -7.75 -1.49 -8.87
N PHE A 98 -6.94 -1.26 -7.84
CA PHE A 98 -5.70 -0.51 -7.95
C PHE A 98 -4.68 -1.13 -8.93
N PRO A 99 -4.35 -2.45 -8.88
CA PRO A 99 -3.45 -3.05 -9.86
C PRO A 99 -3.99 -2.98 -11.29
N PHE A 100 -5.30 -3.09 -11.46
CA PHE A 100 -5.93 -2.98 -12.77
C PHE A 100 -5.81 -1.54 -13.32
N MET A 101 -5.98 -0.52 -12.49
CA MET A 101 -5.76 0.88 -12.88
C MET A 101 -4.29 1.12 -13.26
N LEU A 102 -3.34 0.49 -12.55
CA LEU A 102 -1.92 0.59 -12.87
C LEU A 102 -1.58 0.05 -14.26
N LEU A 103 -2.32 -0.93 -14.77
CA LEU A 103 -2.12 -1.46 -16.13
C LEU A 103 -2.19 -0.34 -17.17
N PHE A 104 -3.15 0.57 -17.06
CA PHE A 104 -3.32 1.67 -18.00
C PHE A 104 -2.19 2.70 -17.92
N ILE A 105 -1.72 2.98 -16.71
CA ILE A 105 -0.66 3.96 -16.46
C ILE A 105 0.70 3.39 -16.87
N PHE A 106 0.99 2.15 -16.47
CA PHE A 106 2.32 1.55 -16.62
C PHE A 106 2.62 1.14 -18.06
N ASN A 107 1.60 0.88 -18.87
CA ASN A 107 1.80 0.44 -20.25
C ASN A 107 2.59 1.42 -21.12
N SER A 108 2.56 2.71 -20.79
CA SER A 108 3.28 3.77 -21.49
C SER A 108 4.56 4.24 -20.77
N LEU A 109 4.93 3.59 -19.67
CA LEU A 109 6.11 3.94 -18.89
C LEU A 109 7.37 3.25 -19.41
N PRO A 110 8.58 3.78 -19.08
CA PRO A 110 9.83 3.13 -19.42
C PRO A 110 9.89 1.68 -18.94
N SER A 111 10.37 0.79 -19.81
CA SER A 111 10.46 -0.65 -19.51
C SER A 111 11.38 -0.94 -18.32
N ALA A 112 12.42 -0.14 -18.09
CA ALA A 112 13.25 -0.23 -16.90
C ALA A 112 12.46 0.02 -15.61
N LEU A 113 11.53 0.98 -15.61
CA LEU A 113 10.70 1.29 -14.45
C LEU A 113 9.71 0.16 -14.15
N THR A 114 9.04 -0.36 -15.16
CA THR A 114 8.07 -1.45 -15.00
C THR A 114 8.77 -2.77 -14.58
N TRP A 115 9.95 -3.04 -15.12
CA TRP A 115 10.78 -4.14 -14.65
C TRP A 115 11.24 -3.98 -13.20
N TYR A 116 11.67 -2.78 -12.82
CA TYR A 116 12.00 -2.48 -11.43
C TYR A 116 10.82 -2.81 -10.48
N TYR A 117 9.59 -2.42 -10.83
CA TYR A 117 8.40 -2.75 -10.03
C TYR A 117 8.17 -4.26 -9.95
N THR A 118 8.37 -4.99 -11.03
CA THR A 118 8.25 -6.45 -11.03
C THR A 118 9.22 -7.09 -10.03
N VAL A 119 10.50 -6.74 -10.14
CA VAL A 119 11.54 -7.29 -9.25
C VAL A 119 11.31 -6.86 -7.80
N SER A 120 10.99 -5.60 -7.57
CA SER A 120 10.72 -5.05 -6.25
C SER A 120 9.54 -5.77 -5.57
N ASN A 121 8.46 -6.03 -6.29
CA ASN A 121 7.31 -6.77 -5.77
C ASN A 121 7.66 -8.21 -5.42
N ILE A 122 8.42 -8.90 -6.28
CA ILE A 122 8.87 -10.28 -6.03
C ILE A 122 9.75 -10.33 -4.78
N VAL A 123 10.73 -9.44 -4.68
CA VAL A 123 11.63 -9.38 -3.51
C VAL A 123 10.83 -9.08 -2.24
N THR A 124 9.90 -8.13 -2.30
CA THR A 124 9.03 -7.78 -1.17
C THR A 124 8.19 -8.96 -0.72
N LEU A 125 7.58 -9.72 -1.66
CA LEU A 125 6.82 -10.93 -1.34
C LEU A 125 7.69 -11.99 -0.67
N LEU A 126 8.88 -12.23 -1.20
CA LEU A 126 9.82 -13.19 -0.61
C LEU A 126 10.23 -12.78 0.81
N LEU A 127 10.53 -11.50 1.01
CA LEU A 127 10.85 -10.98 2.35
C LEU A 127 9.66 -11.10 3.31
N GLN A 128 8.44 -10.80 2.86
CA GLN A 128 7.24 -10.95 3.68
C GLN A 128 7.02 -12.42 4.10
N LEU A 129 7.17 -13.36 3.16
CA LEU A 129 7.06 -14.79 3.45
C LEU A 129 8.14 -15.25 4.45
N LEU A 130 9.37 -14.78 4.27
CA LEU A 130 10.48 -15.11 5.15
C LEU A 130 10.24 -14.54 6.56
N ILE A 131 9.85 -13.29 6.67
CA ILE A 131 9.55 -12.66 7.98
C ILE A 131 8.43 -13.41 8.70
N GLN A 132 7.37 -13.77 7.99
CA GLN A 132 6.23 -14.45 8.61
C GLN A 132 6.52 -15.88 9.04
N LYS A 133 7.28 -16.62 8.24
CA LYS A 133 7.54 -18.04 8.53
C LYS A 133 8.73 -18.26 9.46
N VAL A 134 9.73 -17.37 9.43
CA VAL A 134 11.00 -17.57 10.12
C VAL A 134 11.14 -16.64 11.34
N ILE A 135 10.73 -15.38 11.22
CA ILE A 135 10.98 -14.37 12.24
C ILE A 135 9.80 -14.27 13.22
N ILE A 136 8.56 -14.39 12.71
CA ILE A 136 7.35 -14.24 13.53
C ILE A 136 6.98 -15.60 14.15
N ASP A 137 7.25 -15.72 15.45
CA ASP A 137 6.76 -16.82 16.28
C ASP A 137 5.34 -16.47 16.79
N HIS A 138 4.33 -17.01 16.10
CA HIS A 138 2.94 -16.73 16.41
C HIS A 138 2.56 -17.15 17.84
N ASP A 139 3.13 -18.24 18.36
CA ASP A 139 2.82 -18.75 19.70
C ASP A 139 3.34 -17.81 20.78
N LYS A 140 4.55 -17.26 20.61
CA LYS A 140 5.10 -16.26 21.54
C LYS A 140 4.32 -14.95 21.52
N ILE A 141 3.86 -14.53 20.34
CA ILE A 141 3.04 -13.31 20.20
C ILE A 141 1.70 -13.51 20.88
N LEU A 142 1.02 -14.63 20.65
CA LEU A 142 -0.25 -14.97 21.28
C LEU A 142 -0.11 -15.03 22.81
N ALA A 143 0.90 -15.71 23.33
CA ALA A 143 1.18 -15.76 24.76
C ALA A 143 1.41 -14.35 25.35
N THR A 144 2.16 -13.49 24.64
CA THR A 144 2.41 -12.11 25.07
C THR A 144 1.14 -11.26 25.06
N ILE A 145 0.28 -11.44 24.07
CA ILE A 145 -1.02 -10.74 23.98
C ILE A 145 -1.95 -11.20 25.11
N GLU A 146 -2.02 -12.49 25.41
CA GLU A 146 -2.83 -13.02 26.50
C GLU A 146 -2.39 -12.48 27.87
N VAL A 147 -1.10 -12.46 28.13
CA VAL A 147 -0.54 -11.87 29.36
C VAL A 147 -0.89 -10.37 29.46
N LYS A 148 -0.72 -9.62 28.36
CA LYS A 148 -1.08 -8.19 28.33
C LYS A 148 -2.58 -7.93 28.42
N ARG A 149 -3.42 -8.85 27.94
CA ARG A 149 -4.87 -8.76 28.07
C ARG A 149 -5.36 -8.98 29.50
N LYS A 150 -4.66 -9.84 30.26
CA LYS A 150 -4.94 -10.11 31.67
C LYS A 150 -4.42 -9.02 32.61
N THR A 151 -3.41 -8.25 32.19
CA THR A 151 -2.89 -7.12 32.96
C THR A 151 -3.69 -5.85 32.66
N PRO A 152 -4.28 -5.18 33.67
CA PRO A 152 -4.99 -3.93 33.46
C PRO A 152 -4.04 -2.89 32.85
N LYS A 153 -4.41 -2.28 31.74
CA LYS A 153 -3.63 -1.21 31.11
C LYS A 153 -3.46 -0.06 32.11
N LYS A 154 -2.22 0.26 32.48
CA LYS A 154 -1.94 1.53 33.15
C LYS A 154 -2.47 2.64 32.26
N LYS A 155 -3.45 3.41 32.78
CA LYS A 155 -3.98 4.57 32.06
C LYS A 155 -2.84 5.55 31.81
N SER A 156 -2.76 6.13 30.63
CA SER A 156 -1.80 7.20 30.34
C SER A 156 -2.16 8.42 31.21
N ASN A 157 -1.15 9.16 31.70
CA ASN A 157 -1.35 10.42 32.43
C ASN A 157 -2.29 11.41 31.70
N TRP A 158 -2.33 11.34 30.38
CA TRP A 158 -3.22 12.15 29.57
C TRP A 158 -4.69 11.65 29.64
N GLN A 159 -4.89 10.35 29.65
CA GLN A 159 -6.23 9.75 29.81
C GLN A 159 -6.80 10.00 31.21
N GLU A 160 -5.97 9.94 32.25
CA GLU A 160 -6.38 10.27 33.62
C GLU A 160 -6.78 11.74 33.75
N LYS A 161 -5.98 12.65 33.17
CA LYS A 161 -6.35 14.09 33.15
C LYS A 161 -7.62 14.35 32.37
N TYR A 162 -7.83 13.67 31.25
CA TYR A 162 -9.05 13.82 30.44
C TYR A 162 -10.29 13.31 31.17
N GLU A 163 -10.20 12.15 31.83
CA GLU A 163 -11.29 11.60 32.68
C GLU A 163 -11.60 12.54 33.85
N GLN A 164 -10.57 13.06 34.54
CA GLN A 164 -10.76 14.04 35.61
C GLN A 164 -11.45 15.32 35.12
N MET A 165 -11.08 15.83 33.94
CA MET A 165 -11.78 16.99 33.36
C MET A 165 -13.24 16.69 33.01
N MET A 166 -13.52 15.52 32.46
CA MET A 166 -14.90 15.10 32.14
C MET A 166 -15.76 14.91 33.39
N GLU A 167 -15.19 14.35 34.49
CA GLU A 167 -15.88 14.23 35.76
C GLU A 167 -16.12 15.60 36.43
N ALA A 168 -15.14 16.48 36.36
CA ALA A 168 -15.30 17.86 36.85
C ALA A 168 -16.42 18.61 36.08
N GLN A 169 -16.46 18.48 34.78
CA GLN A 169 -17.54 19.07 33.96
C GLN A 169 -18.91 18.50 34.32
N LYS A 170 -19.03 17.17 34.49
CA LYS A 170 -20.29 16.56 34.93
C LYS A 170 -20.74 17.03 36.29
N LYS A 171 -19.81 17.21 37.26
CA LYS A 171 -20.13 17.75 38.59
C LYS A 171 -20.59 19.19 38.52
N VAL A 172 -19.97 20.04 37.70
CA VAL A 172 -20.39 21.44 37.50
C VAL A 172 -21.77 21.50 36.84
N GLN A 173 -22.03 20.63 35.89
CA GLN A 173 -23.34 20.56 35.20
C GLN A 173 -24.45 20.10 36.15
N ALA A 174 -24.19 19.09 36.98
CA ALA A 174 -25.12 18.64 37.98
C ALA A 174 -25.40 19.67 39.08
N LEU A 175 -24.43 20.52 39.43
CA LEU A 175 -24.62 21.65 40.37
C LEU A 175 -25.47 22.73 39.75
N LYS A 176 -25.25 23.09 38.47
CA LYS A 176 -26.07 24.07 37.72
C LYS A 176 -27.51 23.69 37.61
N ASP A 177 -27.78 22.38 37.39
CA ASP A 177 -29.15 21.86 37.30
C ASP A 177 -29.89 21.86 38.66
N LYS A 178 -29.13 21.71 39.78
CA LYS A 178 -29.68 21.83 41.14
C LYS A 178 -29.96 23.30 41.54
N THR A 179 -29.25 24.24 40.97
CA THR A 179 -29.43 25.70 41.30
C THR A 179 -30.53 26.35 40.43
N LYS A 180 -31.02 25.64 39.40
CA LYS A 180 -32.13 26.09 38.54
C LYS A 180 -33.49 25.60 38.97
N LYS A 181 -33.58 24.75 40.01
CA LYS A 181 -34.80 24.36 40.69
C LYS A 181 -34.97 25.12 41.98
#